data_053166243ef544dfac026af05b08b321
#
_entry.id   053166243ef544dfac026af05b08b321
#
_cell.length_a   1.000
_cell.length_b   1.000
_cell.length_c   1.000
_cell.angle_alpha   90.00
_cell.angle_beta   90.00
_cell.angle_gamma   90.00
#
_symmetry.space_group_name_H-M   'P 1'
#
loop_
_entity.id
_entity.type
_entity.pdbx_description
1 polymer ?
#
loop_
_entity_poly.entity_id
_entity_poly.type
_entity_poly.pdbx_seq_one_letter_code
_entity_poly.pdbx_strand_id
1 'polypeptide(L)'
;MQQPQRAVGAMHKFMIPAGTPEEEAQGETRSPSASLADQHLALHKQLVRIKSAFYYAPGESMAAVHPMQGTVSPRHGKDIPPPCIVSGNGNRPLAEAVSMLLGLPTHQTLVGQHANGEVNVRIDESVLGADVYIIQSTTGNEVIDVNTAFMELLFLIRKMRLSNARRVTAVIPYLAYSRQDSKQSVRSTVSSSALAEMLTQAGADRITTLDLHSGQIQGFFENTPLDNLQMNPEFAKYLCSQSWFDPGNMAIVSVGSGGIARARRLADILNIDCIVTILKRYSASGVETLQPVGDVKGRICVVLGGICDTGHIIERACELLSEMGATKITACFTHGILTPPCAQRINDCETLSEIVVSDSIPQEEHLRLIPKLKVLTIAPLLATVIDLHTRDEGISSLFDMPPLHSREKKVSCAPEAQEVH
;
A
#
# COMPACT_ATOMS: atom_id res chain seq x y z
N MET A 1 -35.49 -4.02 -33.26
CA MET A 1 -34.13 -3.48 -33.23
C MET A 1 -34.19 -2.09 -32.62
N GLN A 2 -34.04 -1.97 -31.29
CA GLN A 2 -33.94 -0.71 -30.56
C GLN A 2 -32.67 -0.75 -29.74
N GLN A 3 -31.76 0.20 -29.99
CA GLN A 3 -30.53 0.40 -29.20
C GLN A 3 -30.90 1.13 -27.90
N PRO A 4 -30.31 0.79 -26.75
CA PRO A 4 -30.44 1.58 -25.54
C PRO A 4 -29.48 2.77 -25.56
N GLN A 5 -30.00 3.94 -25.27
CA GLN A 5 -29.29 5.19 -25.08
C GLN A 5 -28.39 5.11 -23.86
N ARG A 6 -27.10 5.44 -24.05
CA ARG A 6 -26.12 5.64 -22.97
C ARG A 6 -26.36 6.98 -22.28
N ALA A 7 -26.61 6.96 -20.98
CA ALA A 7 -26.55 8.13 -20.12
C ALA A 7 -25.11 8.59 -19.97
N VAL A 8 -24.78 9.78 -20.47
CA VAL A 8 -23.51 10.45 -20.27
C VAL A 8 -23.58 11.24 -18.97
N GLY A 9 -22.90 10.73 -17.92
CA GLY A 9 -22.71 11.48 -16.68
C GLY A 9 -21.73 12.63 -16.89
N ALA A 10 -22.09 13.81 -16.45
CA ALA A 10 -21.31 15.04 -16.60
C ALA A 10 -20.01 14.97 -15.76
N MET A 11 -18.88 14.94 -16.43
CA MET A 11 -17.56 15.20 -15.84
C MET A 11 -17.41 16.70 -15.57
N HIS A 12 -17.34 17.10 -14.33
CA HIS A 12 -16.87 18.45 -13.96
C HIS A 12 -15.35 18.49 -14.12
N LYS A 13 -14.91 19.13 -15.21
CA LYS A 13 -13.50 19.44 -15.47
C LYS A 13 -13.10 20.70 -14.70
N PHE A 14 -12.11 20.58 -13.82
CA PHE A 14 -11.36 21.73 -13.34
C PHE A 14 -10.45 22.21 -14.46
N MET A 15 -10.80 23.30 -15.11
CA MET A 15 -9.98 24.02 -16.08
C MET A 15 -9.09 25.02 -15.33
N ILE A 16 -7.78 24.97 -15.58
CA ILE A 16 -6.84 26.06 -15.23
C ILE A 16 -6.89 27.07 -16.39
N PRO A 17 -7.25 28.34 -16.16
CA PRO A 17 -7.24 29.36 -17.23
C PRO A 17 -5.81 29.75 -17.61
N ALA A 18 -5.56 29.84 -18.93
CA ALA A 18 -4.36 30.44 -19.47
C ALA A 18 -4.44 31.93 -19.26
N GLY A 19 -3.57 32.49 -18.41
CA GLY A 19 -3.46 33.93 -18.18
C GLY A 19 -2.72 34.63 -19.32
N THR A 20 -3.33 35.63 -19.91
CA THR A 20 -2.68 36.68 -20.69
C THR A 20 -2.10 37.77 -19.75
N PRO A 21 -0.96 38.40 -20.04
CA PRO A 21 -0.43 39.48 -19.23
C PRO A 21 -1.12 40.80 -19.58
N GLU A 22 -1.24 41.63 -18.55
CA GLU A 22 -1.66 43.05 -18.54
C GLU A 22 -3.09 43.28 -18.01
N GLU A 23 -3.13 43.65 -16.71
CA GLU A 23 -3.88 44.80 -16.22
C GLU A 23 -3.45 45.11 -14.77
N GLU A 24 -3.26 46.44 -14.55
CA GLU A 24 -2.64 47.06 -13.39
C GLU A 24 -3.45 46.99 -12.09
N ALA A 25 -2.70 46.90 -11.02
CA ALA A 25 -2.92 47.38 -9.67
C ALA A 25 -4.30 47.95 -9.27
N GLN A 26 -5.02 47.20 -8.38
CA GLN A 26 -5.77 47.79 -7.28
C GLN A 26 -5.67 46.85 -6.07
N GLY A 27 -5.31 47.45 -4.91
CA GLY A 27 -4.97 46.74 -3.70
C GLY A 27 -6.16 46.03 -3.06
N GLU A 28 -6.01 44.75 -2.83
CA GLU A 28 -6.76 44.02 -1.84
C GLU A 28 -5.80 43.47 -0.78
N THR A 29 -6.11 43.77 0.46
CA THR A 29 -5.39 43.39 1.65
C THR A 29 -5.23 41.87 1.74
N ARG A 30 -4.01 41.36 1.55
CA ARG A 30 -3.63 40.00 1.83
C ARG A 30 -3.89 39.70 3.33
N SER A 31 -4.73 38.70 3.61
CA SER A 31 -4.81 38.09 4.93
C SER A 31 -3.43 37.61 5.36
N PRO A 32 -3.07 37.71 6.64
CA PRO A 32 -1.74 37.32 7.10
C PRO A 32 -1.52 35.86 6.84
N SER A 33 -0.37 35.52 6.20
CA SER A 33 0.09 34.14 6.04
C SER A 33 0.10 33.45 7.38
N ALA A 34 -0.64 32.34 7.50
CA ALA A 34 -0.64 31.51 8.69
C ALA A 34 0.81 31.23 9.10
N SER A 35 1.13 31.43 10.38
CA SER A 35 2.49 31.19 10.89
C SER A 35 2.85 29.73 10.72
N LEU A 36 4.14 29.41 10.66
CA LEU A 36 4.64 28.01 10.65
C LEU A 36 3.99 27.21 11.78
N ALA A 37 3.71 27.83 12.94
CA ALA A 37 3.03 27.21 14.07
C ALA A 37 1.56 26.87 13.76
N ASP A 38 0.85 27.71 12.99
CA ASP A 38 -0.54 27.43 12.60
C ASP A 38 -0.62 26.33 11.55
N GLN A 39 0.37 26.29 10.65
CA GLN A 39 0.51 25.20 9.68
C GLN A 39 0.84 23.86 10.38
N HIS A 40 1.74 23.88 11.38
CA HIS A 40 2.02 22.73 12.25
C HIS A 40 0.80 22.29 13.06
N LEU A 41 0.00 23.24 13.56
CA LEU A 41 -1.22 22.94 14.33
C LEU A 41 -2.33 22.37 13.43
N ALA A 42 -2.49 22.88 12.20
CA ALA A 42 -3.40 22.34 11.21
C ALA A 42 -2.99 20.92 10.79
N LEU A 43 -1.70 20.71 10.58
CA LEU A 43 -1.10 19.40 10.27
C LEU A 43 -1.28 18.43 11.45
N HIS A 44 -1.10 18.90 12.69
CA HIS A 44 -1.34 18.11 13.91
C HIS A 44 -2.81 17.71 14.06
N LYS A 45 -3.76 18.62 13.75
CA LYS A 45 -5.20 18.32 13.75
C LYS A 45 -5.58 17.33 12.62
N GLN A 46 -4.91 17.38 11.49
CA GLN A 46 -5.07 16.43 10.40
C GLN A 46 -4.51 15.04 10.79
N LEU A 47 -3.37 14.99 11.47
CA LEU A 47 -2.80 13.77 12.09
C LEU A 47 -3.74 13.17 13.14
N VAL A 48 -4.40 13.99 13.95
CA VAL A 48 -5.39 13.50 14.94
C VAL A 48 -6.63 12.94 14.22
N ARG A 49 -7.06 13.51 13.10
CA ARG A 49 -8.11 12.93 12.24
C ARG A 49 -7.67 11.64 11.55
N ILE A 50 -6.43 11.57 11.09
CA ILE A 50 -5.82 10.35 10.55
C ILE A 50 -5.75 9.29 11.67
N LYS A 51 -5.38 9.66 12.91
CA LYS A 51 -5.37 8.78 14.09
C LYS A 51 -6.72 8.15 14.43
N SER A 52 -7.83 8.85 14.23
CA SER A 52 -9.18 8.29 14.47
C SER A 52 -9.65 7.35 13.36
N ALA A 53 -9.01 7.39 12.19
CA ALA A 53 -9.28 6.52 11.04
C ALA A 53 -8.34 5.31 10.97
N PHE A 54 -7.16 5.37 11.61
CA PHE A 54 -6.17 4.28 11.60
C PHE A 54 -6.14 3.61 12.98
N TYR A 55 -6.38 2.31 13.00
CA TYR A 55 -6.41 1.52 14.22
C TYR A 55 -4.99 1.36 14.77
N TYR A 56 -4.69 2.04 15.90
CA TYR A 56 -3.58 1.70 16.78
C TYR A 56 -4.11 0.86 17.93
N ALA A 57 -3.38 -0.17 18.33
CA ALA A 57 -3.74 -0.99 19.47
C ALA A 57 -3.94 -0.14 20.74
N PRO A 58 -4.96 -0.42 21.57
CA PRO A 58 -5.13 0.26 22.84
C PRO A 58 -3.94 -0.07 23.73
N GLY A 59 -3.11 0.93 24.08
CA GLY A 59 -1.96 0.79 24.98
C GLY A 59 -0.62 1.22 24.45
N GLU A 60 -0.42 1.29 23.12
CA GLU A 60 0.78 1.90 22.57
C GLU A 60 0.58 3.41 22.40
N SER A 61 1.16 4.16 23.33
CA SER A 61 1.33 5.60 23.22
C SER A 61 2.13 5.91 21.95
N MET A 62 1.72 6.96 21.19
CA MET A 62 2.55 7.53 20.12
C MET A 62 3.96 7.98 20.54
N ALA A 63 4.28 7.90 21.81
CA ALA A 63 5.65 8.06 22.31
C ALA A 63 6.61 6.95 21.82
N ALA A 64 6.10 5.82 21.29
CA ALA A 64 6.92 4.77 20.69
C ALA A 64 7.17 4.97 19.19
N VAL A 65 6.38 5.80 18.51
CA VAL A 65 6.74 6.38 17.21
C VAL A 65 7.37 7.73 17.51
N HIS A 66 8.58 7.70 18.04
CA HIS A 66 9.40 8.91 18.00
C HIS A 66 9.45 9.33 16.51
N PRO A 67 9.17 10.62 16.19
CA PRO A 67 9.69 11.14 14.96
C PRO A 67 11.17 10.75 15.00
N MET A 68 11.65 10.03 14.00
CA MET A 68 13.02 9.59 13.97
C MET A 68 13.86 10.81 14.31
N GLN A 69 14.34 10.89 15.57
CA GLN A 69 15.21 11.96 16.03
C GLN A 69 16.57 11.69 15.42
N GLY A 70 16.61 11.90 14.14
CA GLY A 70 17.80 11.96 13.37
C GLY A 70 17.43 12.83 12.18
N THR A 71 17.85 14.08 12.21
CA THR A 71 18.33 14.70 10.98
C THR A 71 19.04 13.59 10.22
N VAL A 72 18.55 13.25 9.01
CA VAL A 72 19.24 12.34 8.09
C VAL A 72 20.73 12.60 8.25
N SER A 73 21.46 11.67 8.87
CA SER A 73 22.84 11.94 9.27
C SER A 73 23.62 12.26 8.00
N PRO A 74 24.35 13.38 7.93
CA PRO A 74 25.11 13.74 6.74
C PRO A 74 26.06 12.59 6.44
N ARG A 75 25.94 12.00 5.26
CA ARG A 75 26.85 10.95 4.79
C ARG A 75 28.27 11.47 4.84
N HIS A 76 29.17 10.71 5.41
CA HIS A 76 30.59 11.06 5.49
C HIS A 76 31.14 11.37 4.09
N GLY A 77 31.52 12.61 3.84
CA GLY A 77 32.53 12.98 2.86
C GLY A 77 32.10 13.67 1.57
N LYS A 78 30.82 14.06 1.37
CA LYS A 78 30.39 14.96 0.27
C LYS A 78 29.14 15.73 0.66
N ASP A 79 29.01 16.97 0.15
CA ASP A 79 27.78 17.77 0.23
C ASP A 79 26.65 17.16 -0.63
N ILE A 80 26.11 16.00 -0.18
CA ILE A 80 24.97 15.38 -0.85
C ILE A 80 23.71 16.07 -0.32
N PRO A 81 22.88 16.64 -1.21
CA PRO A 81 21.63 17.26 -0.79
C PRO A 81 20.72 16.27 -0.04
N PRO A 82 19.83 16.76 0.86
CA PRO A 82 18.87 15.90 1.52
C PRO A 82 18.01 15.16 0.48
N PRO A 83 17.48 13.98 0.81
CA PRO A 83 16.63 13.23 -0.09
C PRO A 83 15.33 14.01 -0.37
N CYS A 84 14.78 13.83 -1.56
CA CYS A 84 13.59 14.51 -2.03
C CYS A 84 12.42 13.52 -2.12
N ILE A 85 11.31 13.81 -1.45
CA ILE A 85 10.06 13.06 -1.60
C ILE A 85 9.19 13.77 -2.63
N VAL A 86 8.78 13.02 -3.65
CA VAL A 86 7.93 13.49 -4.75
C VAL A 86 6.67 12.66 -4.79
N SER A 87 5.52 13.28 -4.92
CA SER A 87 4.23 12.60 -5.04
C SER A 87 3.60 12.82 -6.42
N GLY A 88 3.10 11.74 -7.01
CA GLY A 88 2.07 11.86 -8.04
C GLY A 88 0.67 11.91 -7.43
N ASN A 89 -0.37 11.78 -8.27
CA ASN A 89 -1.78 11.91 -7.84
C ASN A 89 -2.41 10.56 -7.41
N GLY A 90 -1.74 9.42 -7.62
CA GLY A 90 -2.29 8.11 -7.32
C GLY A 90 -2.49 7.81 -5.83
N ASN A 91 -1.63 8.38 -4.96
CA ASN A 91 -1.79 8.25 -3.51
C ASN A 91 -1.02 9.37 -2.78
N ARG A 92 -1.47 10.60 -2.93
CA ARG A 92 -0.86 11.78 -2.30
C ARG A 92 -0.91 11.73 -0.77
N PRO A 93 -2.01 11.31 -0.11
CA PRO A 93 -2.07 11.23 1.36
C PRO A 93 -0.98 10.31 1.95
N LEU A 94 -0.71 9.18 1.30
CA LEU A 94 0.37 8.28 1.75
C LEU A 94 1.75 8.92 1.61
N ALA A 95 2.01 9.62 0.49
CA ALA A 95 3.27 10.34 0.29
C ALA A 95 3.49 11.44 1.34
N GLU A 96 2.45 12.18 1.69
CA GLU A 96 2.48 13.20 2.75
C GLU A 96 2.74 12.57 4.12
N ALA A 97 2.11 11.42 4.44
CA ALA A 97 2.34 10.69 5.68
C ALA A 97 3.79 10.18 5.79
N VAL A 98 4.35 9.63 4.71
CA VAL A 98 5.76 9.19 4.65
C VAL A 98 6.71 10.37 4.83
N SER A 99 6.46 11.48 4.13
CA SER A 99 7.23 12.72 4.20
C SER A 99 7.29 13.26 5.63
N MET A 100 6.14 13.27 6.32
CA MET A 100 6.03 13.70 7.71
C MET A 100 6.83 12.81 8.66
N LEU A 101 6.77 11.48 8.50
CA LEU A 101 7.52 10.54 9.32
C LEU A 101 9.03 10.69 9.15
N LEU A 102 9.48 11.02 7.94
CA LEU A 102 10.89 11.28 7.64
C LEU A 102 11.37 12.67 8.08
N GLY A 103 10.44 13.57 8.44
CA GLY A 103 10.76 14.98 8.71
C GLY A 103 11.23 15.74 7.47
N LEU A 104 10.88 15.28 6.28
CA LEU A 104 11.24 15.87 4.99
C LEU A 104 10.01 16.51 4.36
N PRO A 105 10.12 17.70 3.76
CA PRO A 105 9.01 18.28 3.00
C PRO A 105 8.77 17.48 1.72
N THR A 106 7.50 17.36 1.32
CA THR A 106 7.18 16.89 -0.03
C THR A 106 7.56 17.96 -1.04
N HIS A 107 8.36 17.62 -2.05
CA HIS A 107 8.75 18.56 -3.10
C HIS A 107 7.54 19.04 -3.88
N GLN A 108 7.49 20.34 -4.14
CA GLN A 108 6.41 20.94 -4.93
C GLN A 108 6.52 20.49 -6.38
N THR A 109 5.60 19.62 -6.74
CA THR A 109 5.43 19.13 -8.12
C THR A 109 4.01 19.42 -8.56
N LEU A 110 3.89 20.01 -9.75
CA LEU A 110 2.61 20.15 -10.42
C LEU A 110 2.45 18.96 -11.36
N VAL A 111 1.54 18.06 -10.97
CA VAL A 111 1.14 16.91 -11.78
C VAL A 111 -0.33 17.07 -12.09
N GLY A 112 -0.67 17.12 -13.37
CA GLY A 112 -2.03 17.36 -13.83
C GLY A 112 -2.22 16.92 -15.27
N GLN A 113 -3.33 17.33 -15.86
CA GLN A 113 -3.65 17.03 -17.25
C GLN A 113 -4.04 18.29 -18.02
N HIS A 114 -3.66 18.34 -19.28
CA HIS A 114 -4.21 19.29 -20.23
C HIS A 114 -5.69 18.98 -20.54
N ALA A 115 -6.40 19.93 -21.13
CA ALA A 115 -7.82 19.76 -21.46
C ALA A 115 -8.12 18.56 -22.37
N ASN A 116 -7.13 18.11 -23.15
CA ASN A 116 -7.23 16.92 -24.01
C ASN A 116 -6.89 15.60 -23.29
N GLY A 117 -6.56 15.65 -21.97
CA GLY A 117 -6.21 14.49 -21.16
C GLY A 117 -4.72 14.13 -21.13
N GLU A 118 -3.86 14.85 -21.83
CA GLU A 118 -2.40 14.63 -21.77
C GLU A 118 -1.84 14.99 -20.41
N VAL A 119 -1.02 14.11 -19.84
CA VAL A 119 -0.35 14.33 -18.56
C VAL A 119 0.69 15.44 -18.67
N ASN A 120 0.66 16.37 -17.72
CA ASN A 120 1.64 17.44 -17.58
C ASN A 120 2.34 17.36 -16.23
N VAL A 121 3.68 17.32 -16.26
CA VAL A 121 4.52 17.27 -15.05
C VAL A 121 5.48 18.46 -15.03
N ARG A 122 5.43 19.25 -13.96
CA ARG A 122 6.36 20.34 -13.69
C ARG A 122 6.92 20.22 -12.27
N ILE A 123 8.21 20.46 -12.14
CA ILE A 123 8.91 20.49 -10.86
C ILE A 123 9.39 21.92 -10.63
N ASP A 124 9.02 22.51 -9.50
CA ASP A 124 9.34 23.90 -9.18
C ASP A 124 10.61 24.02 -8.32
N GLU A 125 11.09 22.89 -7.75
CA GLU A 125 12.29 22.85 -6.92
C GLU A 125 13.42 22.03 -7.56
N SER A 126 14.68 22.41 -7.23
CA SER A 126 15.85 21.69 -7.77
C SER A 126 16.05 20.35 -7.08
N VAL A 127 16.25 19.30 -7.88
CA VAL A 127 16.62 17.95 -7.43
C VAL A 127 18.05 17.58 -7.81
N LEU A 128 18.84 18.57 -8.22
CA LEU A 128 20.22 18.36 -8.68
C LEU A 128 21.08 17.67 -7.62
N GLY A 129 21.60 16.49 -7.96
CA GLY A 129 22.47 15.68 -7.09
C GLY A 129 21.78 15.00 -5.92
N ALA A 130 20.45 15.18 -5.73
CA ALA A 130 19.69 14.57 -4.65
C ALA A 130 19.27 13.14 -4.99
N ASP A 131 19.01 12.33 -3.94
CA ASP A 131 18.27 11.08 -4.05
C ASP A 131 16.78 11.41 -4.06
N VAL A 132 16.08 10.98 -5.09
CA VAL A 132 14.65 11.26 -5.27
C VAL A 132 13.84 9.98 -5.09
N TYR A 133 12.83 10.05 -4.22
CA TYR A 133 11.85 9.00 -4.00
C TYR A 133 10.49 9.46 -4.52
N ILE A 134 10.01 8.82 -5.58
CA ILE A 134 8.73 9.13 -6.21
C ILE A 134 7.69 8.15 -5.66
N ILE A 135 6.75 8.64 -4.86
CA ILE A 135 5.68 7.82 -4.29
C ILE A 135 4.44 7.94 -5.17
N GLN A 136 4.08 6.85 -5.84
CA GLN A 136 2.93 6.79 -6.75
C GLN A 136 2.33 5.40 -6.81
N SER A 137 1.13 5.21 -6.25
CA SER A 137 0.32 4.03 -6.53
C SER A 137 -0.26 4.11 -7.94
N THR A 138 -0.08 3.06 -8.74
CA THR A 138 -0.59 3.04 -10.12
C THR A 138 -2.05 2.53 -10.13
N THR A 139 -2.93 3.23 -9.43
CA THR A 139 -4.36 2.92 -9.29
C THR A 139 -5.22 4.07 -9.77
N GLY A 140 -6.48 3.78 -10.11
CA GLY A 140 -7.50 4.81 -10.32
C GLY A 140 -8.03 5.34 -8.99
N ASN A 141 -8.40 6.61 -8.98
CA ASN A 141 -9.10 7.29 -7.91
C ASN A 141 -10.07 8.35 -8.52
N GLU A 142 -10.64 9.23 -7.71
CA GLU A 142 -11.56 10.28 -8.20
C GLU A 142 -10.90 11.27 -9.17
N VAL A 143 -9.56 11.38 -9.15
CA VAL A 143 -8.79 12.38 -9.92
C VAL A 143 -8.26 11.80 -11.23
N ILE A 144 -7.73 10.58 -11.19
CA ILE A 144 -7.03 9.95 -12.32
C ILE A 144 -7.44 8.48 -12.50
N ASP A 145 -7.35 7.98 -13.72
CA ASP A 145 -7.47 6.54 -14.01
C ASP A 145 -6.11 5.82 -13.87
N VAL A 146 -6.14 4.48 -13.93
CA VAL A 146 -4.96 3.60 -13.81
C VAL A 146 -3.87 3.94 -14.84
N ASN A 147 -4.27 4.23 -16.09
CA ASN A 147 -3.31 4.51 -17.17
C ASN A 147 -2.67 5.86 -16.98
N THR A 148 -3.46 6.86 -16.57
CA THR A 148 -2.97 8.19 -16.22
C THR A 148 -1.98 8.12 -15.06
N ALA A 149 -2.30 7.36 -13.99
CA ALA A 149 -1.40 7.18 -12.85
C ALA A 149 -0.05 6.59 -13.27
N PHE A 150 -0.06 5.64 -14.22
CA PHE A 150 1.15 5.05 -14.75
C PHE A 150 1.94 6.02 -15.62
N MET A 151 1.28 6.82 -16.48
CA MET A 151 1.93 7.84 -17.30
C MET A 151 2.53 8.97 -16.45
N GLU A 152 1.84 9.40 -15.39
CA GLU A 152 2.40 10.35 -14.41
C GLU A 152 3.72 9.82 -13.83
N LEU A 153 3.73 8.55 -13.40
CA LEU A 153 4.92 7.92 -12.84
C LEU A 153 6.09 7.92 -13.84
N LEU A 154 5.85 7.52 -15.09
CA LEU A 154 6.88 7.53 -16.13
C LEU A 154 7.46 8.92 -16.36
N PHE A 155 6.60 9.93 -16.44
CA PHE A 155 7.06 11.31 -16.67
C PHE A 155 7.76 11.89 -15.44
N LEU A 156 7.33 11.55 -14.23
CA LEU A 156 8.03 11.92 -13.00
C LEU A 156 9.45 11.33 -12.99
N ILE A 157 9.59 10.01 -13.22
CA ILE A 157 10.90 9.36 -13.28
C ILE A 157 11.79 10.03 -14.32
N ARG A 158 11.27 10.21 -15.55
CA ARG A 158 12.02 10.82 -16.64
C ARG A 158 12.43 12.26 -16.33
N LYS A 159 11.54 13.05 -15.73
CA LYS A 159 11.82 14.44 -15.35
C LYS A 159 12.91 14.52 -14.29
N MET A 160 12.87 13.66 -13.24
CA MET A 160 13.92 13.64 -12.20
C MET A 160 15.29 13.29 -12.80
N ARG A 161 15.32 12.32 -13.71
CA ARG A 161 16.54 11.95 -14.42
C ARG A 161 17.14 13.10 -15.23
N LEU A 162 16.29 13.76 -16.03
CA LEU A 162 16.70 14.92 -16.83
C LEU A 162 17.05 16.16 -15.99
N SER A 163 16.62 16.19 -14.73
CA SER A 163 16.99 17.23 -13.76
C SER A 163 18.26 16.88 -12.97
N ASN A 164 19.02 15.87 -13.41
CA ASN A 164 20.26 15.42 -12.80
C ASN A 164 20.12 14.98 -11.32
N ALA A 165 19.01 14.33 -10.97
CA ALA A 165 18.93 13.60 -9.70
C ALA A 165 20.04 12.55 -9.64
N ARG A 166 20.65 12.35 -8.45
CA ARG A 166 21.71 11.36 -8.24
C ARG A 166 21.17 9.94 -8.39
N ARG A 167 20.05 9.66 -7.72
CA ARG A 167 19.31 8.39 -7.80
C ARG A 167 17.81 8.68 -7.87
N VAL A 168 17.10 7.88 -8.64
CA VAL A 168 15.64 7.94 -8.77
C VAL A 168 15.06 6.61 -8.35
N THR A 169 14.42 6.58 -7.18
CA THR A 169 13.70 5.41 -6.67
C THR A 169 12.21 5.60 -6.87
N ALA A 170 11.58 4.71 -7.64
CA ALA A 170 10.13 4.68 -7.76
C ALA A 170 9.53 3.80 -6.65
N VAL A 171 8.83 4.43 -5.72
CA VAL A 171 8.08 3.77 -4.64
C VAL A 171 6.65 3.59 -5.11
N ILE A 172 6.28 2.36 -5.46
CA ILE A 172 5.01 2.01 -6.09
C ILE A 172 4.23 1.09 -5.15
N PRO A 173 3.47 1.63 -4.17
CA PRO A 173 2.76 0.83 -3.18
C PRO A 173 1.84 -0.22 -3.80
N TYR A 174 1.15 0.14 -4.89
CA TYR A 174 0.40 -0.78 -5.74
C TYR A 174 0.85 -0.68 -7.18
N LEU A 175 1.34 -1.79 -7.74
CA LEU A 175 1.74 -1.90 -9.14
C LEU A 175 0.60 -2.49 -9.97
N ALA A 176 -0.04 -1.65 -10.79
CA ALA A 176 -1.07 -2.08 -11.73
C ALA A 176 -0.51 -3.05 -12.77
N TYR A 177 -1.41 -3.74 -13.49
CA TYR A 177 -1.08 -4.76 -14.50
C TYR A 177 -0.29 -5.96 -13.98
N SER A 178 0.04 -6.02 -12.69
CA SER A 178 0.76 -7.15 -12.08
C SER A 178 0.02 -8.49 -12.20
N ARG A 179 -1.31 -8.47 -12.42
CA ARG A 179 -2.11 -9.69 -12.70
C ARG A 179 -1.89 -10.27 -14.10
N GLN A 180 -1.21 -9.52 -14.99
CA GLN A 180 -0.85 -9.96 -16.34
C GLN A 180 0.64 -10.36 -16.39
N ASP A 181 1.03 -11.24 -15.49
CA ASP A 181 2.40 -11.71 -15.25
C ASP A 181 2.76 -12.97 -16.05
N SER A 182 1.79 -13.56 -16.70
CA SER A 182 1.93 -14.77 -17.49
C SER A 182 0.93 -14.79 -18.65
N LYS A 183 1.20 -15.61 -19.66
CA LYS A 183 0.28 -15.78 -20.78
C LYS A 183 -0.93 -16.60 -20.36
N GLN A 184 -2.09 -15.97 -20.29
CA GLN A 184 -3.37 -16.63 -20.04
C GLN A 184 -3.83 -17.46 -21.27
N SER A 185 -3.35 -17.11 -22.47
CA SER A 185 -3.58 -17.82 -23.71
C SER A 185 -2.36 -17.66 -24.62
N VAL A 186 -2.30 -18.46 -25.69
CA VAL A 186 -1.17 -18.42 -26.66
C VAL A 186 -0.97 -17.03 -27.27
N ARG A 187 -2.05 -16.23 -27.34
CA ARG A 187 -2.04 -14.91 -28.01
C ARG A 187 -2.17 -13.74 -27.01
N SER A 188 -2.04 -13.98 -25.70
CA SER A 188 -2.06 -12.91 -24.71
C SER A 188 -0.66 -12.30 -24.52
N THR A 189 -0.63 -11.03 -24.08
CA THR A 189 0.59 -10.33 -23.68
C THR A 189 0.93 -10.62 -22.22
N VAL A 190 2.20 -10.41 -21.86
CA VAL A 190 2.67 -10.32 -20.47
C VAL A 190 2.91 -8.83 -20.17
N SER A 191 1.83 -8.12 -19.84
CA SER A 191 1.88 -6.66 -19.73
C SER A 191 2.79 -6.18 -18.61
N SER A 192 2.90 -6.94 -17.51
CA SER A 192 3.82 -6.60 -16.40
C SER A 192 5.28 -6.53 -16.84
N SER A 193 5.71 -7.37 -17.81
CA SER A 193 7.07 -7.31 -18.37
C SER A 193 7.29 -6.03 -19.18
N ALA A 194 6.32 -5.64 -20.01
CA ALA A 194 6.40 -4.39 -20.77
C ALA A 194 6.47 -3.17 -19.87
N LEU A 195 5.68 -3.13 -18.78
CA LEU A 195 5.71 -2.03 -17.83
C LEU A 195 7.02 -1.97 -17.04
N ALA A 196 7.60 -3.11 -16.68
CA ALA A 196 8.92 -3.17 -16.05
C ALA A 196 10.00 -2.55 -16.94
N GLU A 197 9.96 -2.88 -18.24
CA GLU A 197 10.85 -2.28 -19.23
C GLU A 197 10.63 -0.76 -19.34
N MET A 198 9.38 -0.29 -19.43
CA MET A 198 9.07 1.15 -19.50
C MET A 198 9.58 1.92 -18.29
N LEU A 199 9.44 1.40 -17.06
CA LEU A 199 9.95 2.01 -15.85
C LEU A 199 11.48 2.09 -15.85
N THR A 200 12.14 1.01 -16.27
CA THR A 200 13.60 0.97 -16.41
C THR A 200 14.10 1.98 -17.45
N GLN A 201 13.48 2.02 -18.63
CA GLN A 201 13.83 2.95 -19.71
C GLN A 201 13.52 4.42 -19.36
N ALA A 202 12.50 4.69 -18.53
CA ALA A 202 12.25 6.01 -18.02
C ALA A 202 13.40 6.53 -17.14
N GLY A 203 14.20 5.62 -16.56
CA GLY A 203 15.41 5.93 -15.82
C GLY A 203 15.30 5.73 -14.31
N ALA A 204 14.42 4.84 -13.83
CA ALA A 204 14.42 4.42 -12.43
C ALA A 204 15.69 3.64 -12.11
N ASP A 205 16.37 4.01 -11.02
CA ASP A 205 17.54 3.27 -10.51
C ASP A 205 17.14 2.13 -9.58
N ARG A 206 15.97 2.23 -8.96
CA ARG A 206 15.39 1.24 -8.05
C ARG A 206 13.87 1.33 -8.06
N ILE A 207 13.22 0.19 -7.89
CA ILE A 207 11.78 0.08 -7.66
C ILE A 207 11.57 -0.46 -6.25
N THR A 208 10.68 0.16 -5.48
CA THR A 208 10.17 -0.38 -4.21
C THR A 208 8.67 -0.57 -4.33
N THR A 209 8.17 -1.75 -4.07
CA THR A 209 6.75 -2.08 -4.16
C THR A 209 6.31 -2.95 -2.99
N LEU A 210 5.00 -3.19 -2.85
CA LEU A 210 4.44 -4.00 -1.79
C LEU A 210 3.68 -5.18 -2.39
N ASP A 211 3.93 -6.39 -1.90
CA ASP A 211 3.18 -7.62 -2.19
C ASP A 211 2.76 -7.77 -3.66
N LEU A 212 3.71 -7.86 -4.56
CA LEU A 212 3.45 -8.17 -5.97
C LEU A 212 2.48 -9.34 -6.12
N HIS A 213 1.67 -9.31 -7.16
CA HIS A 213 0.72 -10.38 -7.47
C HIS A 213 1.40 -11.76 -7.50
N SER A 214 2.59 -11.82 -8.09
CA SER A 214 3.44 -13.02 -8.06
C SER A 214 4.92 -12.64 -7.93
N GLY A 215 5.72 -13.52 -7.30
CA GLY A 215 7.14 -13.29 -7.08
C GLY A 215 7.98 -13.25 -8.36
N GLN A 216 7.52 -13.89 -9.44
CA GLN A 216 8.23 -13.93 -10.72
C GLN A 216 8.31 -12.57 -11.43
N ILE A 217 7.42 -11.62 -11.10
CA ILE A 217 7.46 -10.26 -11.67
C ILE A 217 8.79 -9.57 -11.37
N GLN A 218 9.45 -9.90 -10.26
CA GLN A 218 10.79 -9.39 -9.92
C GLN A 218 11.81 -9.71 -11.02
N GLY A 219 11.67 -10.85 -11.69
CA GLY A 219 12.53 -11.25 -12.80
C GLY A 219 12.33 -10.44 -14.10
N PHE A 220 11.29 -9.61 -14.20
CA PHE A 220 11.10 -8.70 -15.34
C PHE A 220 11.93 -7.42 -15.23
N PHE A 221 12.50 -7.14 -14.05
CA PHE A 221 13.34 -5.98 -13.77
C PHE A 221 14.82 -6.36 -13.82
N GLU A 222 15.32 -6.74 -15.02
CA GLU A 222 16.67 -7.26 -15.20
C GLU A 222 17.78 -6.26 -14.83
N ASN A 223 17.56 -4.97 -15.13
CA ASN A 223 18.55 -3.90 -14.96
C ASN A 223 18.20 -2.88 -13.87
N THR A 224 17.09 -3.08 -13.18
CA THR A 224 16.62 -2.18 -12.12
C THR A 224 16.30 -3.01 -10.88
N PRO A 225 17.05 -2.90 -9.78
CA PRO A 225 16.75 -3.61 -8.55
C PRO A 225 15.31 -3.34 -8.09
N LEU A 226 14.59 -4.40 -7.71
CA LEU A 226 13.23 -4.31 -7.19
C LEU A 226 13.16 -4.88 -5.77
N ASP A 227 12.70 -4.06 -4.84
CA ASP A 227 12.39 -4.44 -3.47
C ASP A 227 10.88 -4.70 -3.36
N ASN A 228 10.52 -5.97 -3.15
CA ASN A 228 9.13 -6.38 -2.95
C ASN A 228 8.84 -6.53 -1.47
N LEU A 229 8.37 -5.45 -0.83
CA LEU A 229 7.99 -5.43 0.58
C LEU A 229 6.80 -6.36 0.84
N GLN A 230 6.56 -6.68 2.11
CA GLN A 230 5.51 -7.61 2.50
C GLN A 230 4.64 -7.06 3.61
N MET A 231 3.32 -7.30 3.50
CA MET A 231 2.32 -6.83 4.47
C MET A 231 2.14 -7.78 5.66
N ASN A 232 2.63 -9.01 5.58
CA ASN A 232 2.47 -10.01 6.65
C ASN A 232 2.87 -9.52 8.05
N PRO A 233 3.98 -8.79 8.25
CA PRO A 233 4.33 -8.25 9.56
C PRO A 233 3.27 -7.30 10.13
N GLU A 234 2.70 -6.44 9.29
CA GLU A 234 1.68 -5.48 9.72
C GLU A 234 0.34 -6.18 10.01
N PHE A 235 -0.04 -7.16 9.20
CA PHE A 235 -1.18 -8.02 9.50
C PHE A 235 -1.00 -8.78 10.82
N ALA A 236 0.20 -9.31 11.07
CA ALA A 236 0.48 -10.01 12.31
C ALA A 236 0.35 -9.10 13.53
N LYS A 237 0.90 -7.88 13.50
CA LYS A 237 0.73 -6.88 14.56
C LYS A 237 -0.74 -6.57 14.82
N TYR A 238 -1.51 -6.34 13.73
CA TYR A 238 -2.94 -6.07 13.84
C TYR A 238 -3.69 -7.24 14.47
N LEU A 239 -3.50 -8.46 13.97
CA LEU A 239 -4.19 -9.64 14.47
C LEU A 239 -3.86 -9.93 15.95
N CYS A 240 -2.60 -9.83 16.34
CA CYS A 240 -2.18 -10.00 17.74
C CYS A 240 -2.78 -8.96 18.69
N SER A 241 -3.15 -7.79 18.20
CA SER A 241 -3.80 -6.75 19.01
C SER A 241 -5.27 -6.98 19.26
N GLN A 242 -5.88 -7.96 18.58
CA GLN A 242 -7.31 -8.23 18.69
C GLN A 242 -7.63 -9.03 19.96
N SER A 243 -8.70 -8.67 20.65
CA SER A 243 -9.17 -9.38 21.85
C SER A 243 -9.58 -10.84 21.62
N TRP A 244 -9.86 -11.19 20.37
CA TRP A 244 -10.23 -12.55 19.94
C TRP A 244 -9.05 -13.37 19.41
N PHE A 245 -7.82 -12.84 19.46
CA PHE A 245 -6.62 -13.54 18.98
C PHE A 245 -6.31 -14.75 19.84
N ASP A 246 -6.35 -15.94 19.25
CA ASP A 246 -6.03 -17.23 19.89
C ASP A 246 -5.34 -18.15 18.90
N PRO A 247 -3.99 -18.17 18.84
CA PRO A 247 -3.24 -18.96 17.87
C PRO A 247 -3.60 -20.45 17.86
N GLY A 248 -3.96 -21.02 19.03
CA GLY A 248 -4.34 -22.43 19.17
C GLY A 248 -5.68 -22.74 18.49
N ASN A 249 -6.53 -21.76 18.31
CA ASN A 249 -7.87 -21.90 17.72
C ASN A 249 -8.05 -21.12 16.41
N MET A 250 -6.95 -20.76 15.75
CA MET A 250 -6.99 -20.03 14.49
C MET A 250 -6.59 -20.90 13.30
N ALA A 251 -7.00 -20.49 12.11
CA ALA A 251 -6.55 -21.03 10.84
C ALA A 251 -6.28 -19.89 9.85
N ILE A 252 -5.13 -19.94 9.17
CA ILE A 252 -4.84 -19.04 8.05
C ILE A 252 -5.35 -19.69 6.76
N VAL A 253 -6.22 -18.97 6.06
CA VAL A 253 -6.87 -19.47 4.85
C VAL A 253 -6.31 -18.78 3.62
N SER A 254 -5.61 -19.56 2.78
CA SER A 254 -5.15 -19.08 1.48
C SER A 254 -6.23 -19.22 0.42
N VAL A 255 -6.46 -18.18 -0.34
CA VAL A 255 -7.36 -18.22 -1.50
C VAL A 255 -6.53 -18.44 -2.76
N GLY A 256 -6.60 -19.67 -3.28
CA GLY A 256 -5.81 -20.11 -4.43
C GLY A 256 -4.40 -20.61 -4.07
N SER A 257 -3.80 -21.38 -4.97
CA SER A 257 -2.46 -21.97 -4.81
C SER A 257 -1.35 -20.91 -4.71
N GLY A 258 -1.48 -19.79 -5.41
CA GLY A 258 -0.49 -18.71 -5.40
C GLY A 258 -0.33 -18.00 -4.05
N GLY A 259 -1.33 -18.09 -3.17
CA GLY A 259 -1.31 -17.47 -1.83
C GLY A 259 -0.69 -18.33 -0.73
N ILE A 260 -0.41 -19.62 -0.98
CA ILE A 260 0.03 -20.58 0.06
C ILE A 260 1.32 -20.12 0.75
N ALA A 261 2.31 -19.66 0.00
CA ALA A 261 3.58 -19.19 0.56
C ALA A 261 3.39 -17.98 1.49
N ARG A 262 2.49 -17.04 1.12
CA ARG A 262 2.13 -15.88 1.96
C ARG A 262 1.39 -16.34 3.22
N ALA A 263 0.43 -17.25 3.10
CA ALA A 263 -0.33 -17.79 4.23
C ALA A 263 0.59 -18.53 5.23
N ARG A 264 1.52 -19.35 4.73
CA ARG A 264 2.51 -20.05 5.57
C ARG A 264 3.36 -19.06 6.35
N ARG A 265 3.88 -18.02 5.68
CA ARG A 265 4.71 -17.00 6.33
C ARG A 265 3.95 -16.24 7.43
N LEU A 266 2.67 -15.90 7.21
CA LEU A 266 1.85 -15.28 8.26
C LEU A 266 1.59 -16.25 9.42
N ALA A 267 1.31 -17.51 9.13
CA ALA A 267 1.12 -18.55 10.13
C ALA A 267 2.39 -18.75 10.98
N ASP A 268 3.57 -18.77 10.35
CA ASP A 268 4.86 -18.90 11.04
C ASP A 268 5.11 -17.69 11.99
N ILE A 269 4.83 -16.46 11.53
CA ILE A 269 4.96 -15.23 12.37
C ILE A 269 4.03 -15.28 13.57
N LEU A 270 2.78 -15.78 13.40
CA LEU A 270 1.74 -15.84 14.43
C LEU A 270 1.80 -17.12 15.27
N ASN A 271 2.67 -18.06 14.94
CA ASN A 271 2.74 -19.41 15.54
C ASN A 271 1.40 -20.15 15.45
N ILE A 272 0.80 -20.16 14.26
CA ILE A 272 -0.46 -20.84 13.94
C ILE A 272 -0.14 -22.07 13.08
N ASP A 273 -0.48 -23.28 13.57
CA ASP A 273 -0.17 -24.53 12.87
C ASP A 273 -1.15 -24.84 11.73
N CYS A 274 -2.37 -24.30 11.78
CA CYS A 274 -3.42 -24.62 10.83
C CYS A 274 -3.40 -23.69 9.60
N ILE A 275 -3.10 -24.26 8.44
CA ILE A 275 -3.20 -23.58 7.14
C ILE A 275 -4.20 -24.32 6.28
N VAL A 276 -5.20 -23.60 5.79
CA VAL A 276 -6.24 -24.12 4.89
C VAL A 276 -6.10 -23.45 3.53
N THR A 277 -6.27 -24.22 2.47
CA THR A 277 -6.22 -23.69 1.11
C THR A 277 -7.55 -23.92 0.40
N ILE A 278 -8.13 -22.88 -0.16
CA ILE A 278 -9.32 -22.93 -1.01
C ILE A 278 -8.86 -22.97 -2.47
N LEU A 279 -8.98 -24.10 -3.11
CA LEU A 279 -8.61 -24.29 -4.52
C LEU A 279 -9.80 -24.03 -5.43
N LYS A 280 -9.58 -23.27 -6.50
CA LYS A 280 -10.54 -23.11 -7.59
C LYS A 280 -10.42 -24.27 -8.56
N ARG A 281 -11.53 -24.91 -8.86
CA ARG A 281 -11.65 -25.91 -9.91
C ARG A 281 -12.69 -25.47 -10.92
N TYR A 282 -12.43 -25.71 -12.15
CA TYR A 282 -13.37 -25.51 -13.26
C TYR A 282 -13.78 -26.89 -13.79
N SER A 283 -15.10 -27.15 -13.82
CA SER A 283 -15.63 -28.33 -14.48
C SER A 283 -15.42 -28.26 -15.99
N ALA A 284 -15.60 -29.36 -16.69
CA ALA A 284 -15.61 -29.38 -18.16
C ALA A 284 -16.66 -28.45 -18.78
N SER A 285 -17.73 -28.15 -18.02
CA SER A 285 -18.80 -27.19 -18.40
C SER A 285 -18.46 -25.73 -18.05
N GLY A 286 -17.25 -25.43 -17.52
CA GLY A 286 -16.84 -24.08 -17.13
C GLY A 286 -17.36 -23.59 -15.79
N VAL A 287 -18.03 -24.45 -15.00
CA VAL A 287 -18.52 -24.06 -13.67
C VAL A 287 -17.36 -24.04 -12.68
N GLU A 288 -17.16 -22.89 -12.01
CA GLU A 288 -16.19 -22.73 -10.93
C GLU A 288 -16.72 -23.38 -9.65
N THR A 289 -15.91 -24.25 -9.05
CA THR A 289 -16.16 -24.81 -7.73
C THR A 289 -14.97 -24.53 -6.81
N LEU A 290 -15.25 -24.29 -5.53
CA LEU A 290 -14.23 -24.13 -4.51
C LEU A 290 -14.04 -25.43 -3.76
N GLN A 291 -12.81 -25.88 -3.67
CA GLN A 291 -12.45 -27.09 -2.91
C GLN A 291 -11.54 -26.72 -1.75
N PRO A 292 -12.00 -26.86 -0.50
CA PRO A 292 -11.16 -26.65 0.67
C PRO A 292 -10.21 -27.82 0.89
N VAL A 293 -9.00 -27.52 1.34
CA VAL A 293 -8.00 -28.49 1.80
C VAL A 293 -7.60 -28.08 3.20
N GLY A 294 -8.03 -28.88 4.20
CA GLY A 294 -7.86 -28.61 5.63
C GLY A 294 -9.18 -28.56 6.38
N ASP A 295 -9.12 -28.48 7.71
CA ASP A 295 -10.29 -28.42 8.61
C ASP A 295 -10.32 -27.09 9.38
N VAL A 296 -11.51 -26.46 9.40
CA VAL A 296 -11.75 -25.19 10.09
C VAL A 296 -12.84 -25.27 11.16
N LYS A 297 -13.36 -26.46 11.43
CA LYS A 297 -14.46 -26.65 12.38
C LYS A 297 -14.10 -26.08 13.77
N GLY A 298 -14.90 -25.15 14.23
CA GLY A 298 -14.74 -24.49 15.52
C GLY A 298 -13.63 -23.44 15.56
N ARG A 299 -12.94 -23.15 14.43
CA ARG A 299 -11.80 -22.23 14.38
C ARG A 299 -12.18 -20.83 13.94
N ILE A 300 -11.33 -19.88 14.31
CA ILE A 300 -11.31 -18.51 13.79
C ILE A 300 -10.48 -18.52 12.49
N CYS A 301 -11.09 -18.12 11.39
CA CYS A 301 -10.46 -18.14 10.07
C CYS A 301 -9.99 -16.74 9.64
N VAL A 302 -8.71 -16.63 9.26
CA VAL A 302 -8.16 -15.44 8.63
C VAL A 302 -7.94 -15.72 7.15
N VAL A 303 -8.80 -15.19 6.30
CA VAL A 303 -8.70 -15.31 4.84
C VAL A 303 -7.65 -14.32 4.35
N LEU A 304 -6.56 -14.83 3.77
CA LEU A 304 -5.41 -14.01 3.36
C LEU A 304 -5.28 -13.96 1.83
N GLY A 305 -5.16 -12.75 1.29
CA GLY A 305 -4.94 -12.53 -0.13
C GLY A 305 -4.05 -11.32 -0.44
N GLY A 306 -3.61 -11.19 -1.69
CA GLY A 306 -2.84 -10.03 -2.17
C GLY A 306 -3.77 -8.89 -2.61
N ILE A 307 -4.73 -9.19 -3.48
CA ILE A 307 -5.62 -8.20 -4.10
C ILE A 307 -7.07 -8.59 -3.83
N CYS A 308 -7.84 -7.67 -3.26
CA CYS A 308 -9.29 -7.71 -3.23
C CYS A 308 -9.84 -6.73 -4.27
N ASP A 309 -10.54 -7.25 -5.28
CA ASP A 309 -11.12 -6.44 -6.36
C ASP A 309 -12.65 -6.45 -6.27
N THR A 310 -13.33 -7.37 -6.93
CA THR A 310 -14.81 -7.42 -6.98
C THR A 310 -15.48 -8.05 -5.75
N GLY A 311 -14.72 -8.56 -4.79
CA GLY A 311 -15.24 -9.19 -3.56
C GLY A 311 -15.79 -10.61 -3.73
N HIS A 312 -15.99 -11.10 -4.96
CA HIS A 312 -16.60 -12.41 -5.22
C HIS A 312 -15.89 -13.58 -4.52
N ILE A 313 -14.55 -13.56 -4.50
CA ILE A 313 -13.80 -14.63 -3.86
C ILE A 313 -13.93 -14.63 -2.33
N ILE A 314 -14.10 -13.45 -1.71
CA ILE A 314 -14.34 -13.32 -0.26
C ILE A 314 -15.71 -13.89 0.07
N GLU A 315 -16.75 -13.46 -0.66
CA GLU A 315 -18.13 -13.93 -0.51
C GLU A 315 -18.17 -15.47 -0.52
N ARG A 316 -17.63 -16.06 -1.59
CA ARG A 316 -17.62 -17.54 -1.74
C ARG A 316 -16.75 -18.25 -0.68
N ALA A 317 -15.63 -17.66 -0.27
CA ALA A 317 -14.80 -18.21 0.79
C ALA A 317 -15.53 -18.18 2.14
N CYS A 318 -16.23 -17.09 2.45
CA CYS A 318 -17.02 -16.97 3.68
C CYS A 318 -18.16 -17.98 3.75
N GLU A 319 -18.93 -18.16 2.65
CA GLU A 319 -19.96 -19.19 2.55
C GLU A 319 -19.37 -20.56 2.88
N LEU A 320 -18.32 -20.98 2.17
CA LEU A 320 -17.68 -22.27 2.32
C LEU A 320 -17.14 -22.50 3.75
N LEU A 321 -16.43 -21.53 4.31
CA LEU A 321 -15.85 -21.63 5.65
C LEU A 321 -16.93 -21.69 6.73
N SER A 322 -18.05 -20.98 6.53
CA SER A 322 -19.21 -21.04 7.43
C SER A 322 -19.86 -22.42 7.39
N GLU A 323 -20.07 -22.99 6.19
CA GLU A 323 -20.58 -24.37 6.02
C GLU A 323 -19.67 -25.42 6.68
N MET A 324 -18.34 -25.19 6.67
CA MET A 324 -17.35 -26.04 7.36
C MET A 324 -17.31 -25.82 8.87
N GLY A 325 -18.08 -24.89 9.43
CA GLY A 325 -18.19 -24.64 10.86
C GLY A 325 -17.14 -23.69 11.44
N ALA A 326 -16.60 -22.77 10.66
CA ALA A 326 -15.80 -21.65 11.18
C ALA A 326 -16.62 -20.79 12.15
N THR A 327 -16.02 -20.37 13.27
CA THR A 327 -16.72 -19.56 14.31
C THR A 327 -16.63 -18.07 14.06
N LYS A 328 -15.59 -17.63 13.40
CA LYS A 328 -15.36 -16.23 13.01
C LYS A 328 -14.55 -16.20 11.72
N ILE A 329 -14.87 -15.26 10.83
CA ILE A 329 -14.12 -15.06 9.60
C ILE A 329 -13.69 -13.60 9.52
N THR A 330 -12.39 -13.37 9.36
CA THR A 330 -11.75 -12.08 9.10
C THR A 330 -10.98 -12.17 7.79
N ALA A 331 -11.01 -11.16 6.95
CA ALA A 331 -10.28 -11.15 5.69
C ALA A 331 -9.14 -10.11 5.73
N CYS A 332 -7.92 -10.49 5.30
CA CYS A 332 -6.76 -9.61 5.19
C CYS A 332 -6.24 -9.60 3.76
N PHE A 333 -6.27 -8.44 3.12
CA PHE A 333 -5.79 -8.26 1.76
C PHE A 333 -4.83 -7.07 1.68
N THR A 334 -3.70 -7.24 1.04
CA THR A 334 -2.74 -6.14 0.93
C THR A 334 -3.34 -4.97 0.16
N HIS A 335 -3.94 -5.22 -1.00
CA HIS A 335 -4.47 -4.19 -1.89
C HIS A 335 -5.99 -4.28 -1.98
N GLY A 336 -6.68 -3.27 -1.44
CA GLY A 336 -8.12 -3.11 -1.57
C GLY A 336 -8.45 -2.26 -2.80
N ILE A 337 -8.62 -2.88 -3.99
CA ILE A 337 -9.13 -2.17 -5.17
C ILE A 337 -10.62 -1.90 -4.99
N LEU A 338 -11.36 -2.87 -4.46
CA LEU A 338 -12.75 -2.80 -4.05
C LEU A 338 -13.70 -2.27 -5.13
N THR A 339 -13.45 -2.65 -6.39
CA THR A 339 -14.29 -2.25 -7.54
C THR A 339 -15.74 -2.69 -7.35
N PRO A 340 -16.74 -1.87 -7.66
CA PRO A 340 -18.15 -2.27 -7.61
C PRO A 340 -18.41 -3.59 -8.36
N PRO A 341 -19.22 -4.51 -7.80
CA PRO A 341 -20.08 -4.39 -6.61
C PRO A 341 -19.45 -4.88 -5.29
N CYS A 342 -18.14 -4.74 -5.08
CA CYS A 342 -17.42 -5.28 -3.92
C CYS A 342 -18.00 -4.80 -2.58
N ALA A 343 -18.30 -3.50 -2.45
CA ALA A 343 -18.86 -2.93 -1.22
C ALA A 343 -20.17 -3.61 -0.83
N GLN A 344 -21.06 -3.80 -1.79
CA GLN A 344 -22.34 -4.48 -1.54
C GLN A 344 -22.12 -5.93 -1.08
N ARG A 345 -21.28 -6.72 -1.78
CA ARG A 345 -20.96 -8.10 -1.42
C ARG A 345 -20.40 -8.24 -0.03
N ILE A 346 -19.48 -7.35 0.36
CA ILE A 346 -18.88 -7.35 1.70
C ILE A 346 -19.94 -7.01 2.76
N ASN A 347 -20.79 -6.03 2.51
CA ASN A 347 -21.82 -5.64 3.46
C ASN A 347 -22.90 -6.72 3.63
N ASP A 348 -23.30 -7.38 2.54
CA ASP A 348 -24.30 -8.45 2.54
C ASP A 348 -23.74 -9.78 3.12
N CYS A 349 -22.41 -9.94 3.19
CA CYS A 349 -21.79 -11.14 3.74
C CYS A 349 -21.83 -11.12 5.28
N GLU A 350 -22.90 -11.63 5.90
CA GLU A 350 -23.11 -11.64 7.35
C GLU A 350 -22.01 -12.41 8.12
N THR A 351 -21.47 -13.47 7.52
CA THR A 351 -20.44 -14.32 8.15
C THR A 351 -19.05 -13.66 8.21
N LEU A 352 -18.81 -12.62 7.38
CA LEU A 352 -17.57 -11.83 7.42
C LEU A 352 -17.64 -10.80 8.54
N SER A 353 -16.77 -10.92 9.54
CA SER A 353 -16.71 -9.98 10.67
C SER A 353 -16.06 -8.67 10.29
N GLU A 354 -14.96 -8.71 9.54
CA GLU A 354 -14.21 -7.54 9.08
C GLU A 354 -13.34 -7.87 7.86
N ILE A 355 -13.02 -6.85 7.08
CA ILE A 355 -11.99 -6.89 6.05
C ILE A 355 -10.92 -5.85 6.36
N VAL A 356 -9.66 -6.28 6.32
CA VAL A 356 -8.47 -5.48 6.61
C VAL A 356 -7.68 -5.31 5.33
N VAL A 357 -7.39 -4.06 4.95
CA VAL A 357 -6.56 -3.74 3.77
C VAL A 357 -5.47 -2.75 4.15
N SER A 358 -4.47 -2.56 3.30
CA SER A 358 -3.52 -1.45 3.46
C SER A 358 -3.98 -0.19 2.73
N ASP A 359 -3.38 0.94 3.07
CA ASP A 359 -3.51 2.21 2.34
C ASP A 359 -2.56 2.29 1.12
N SER A 360 -2.10 1.15 0.60
CA SER A 360 -1.39 1.10 -0.69
C SER A 360 -2.22 1.65 -1.85
N ILE A 361 -3.54 1.63 -1.70
CA ILE A 361 -4.54 2.27 -2.55
C ILE A 361 -5.37 3.19 -1.64
N PRO A 362 -5.71 4.43 -2.04
CA PRO A 362 -6.57 5.31 -1.25
C PRO A 362 -7.92 4.64 -0.91
N GLN A 363 -8.36 4.77 0.35
CA GLN A 363 -9.54 4.05 0.85
C GLN A 363 -10.62 4.98 1.43
N GLU A 364 -10.52 6.29 1.27
CA GLU A 364 -11.41 7.27 1.89
C GLU A 364 -12.87 7.07 1.51
N GLU A 365 -13.13 6.74 0.23
CA GLU A 365 -14.48 6.44 -0.27
C GLU A 365 -14.98 5.10 0.28
N HIS A 366 -14.15 4.06 0.22
CA HIS A 366 -14.52 2.72 0.66
C HIS A 366 -14.80 2.64 2.16
N LEU A 367 -14.10 3.42 2.98
CA LEU A 367 -14.37 3.52 4.43
C LEU A 367 -15.78 4.05 4.73
N ARG A 368 -16.35 4.88 3.84
CA ARG A 368 -17.72 5.39 3.97
C ARG A 368 -18.76 4.34 3.54
N LEU A 369 -18.41 3.49 2.58
CA LEU A 369 -19.31 2.51 1.96
C LEU A 369 -19.30 1.15 2.66
N ILE A 370 -18.22 0.79 3.34
CA ILE A 370 -17.99 -0.54 3.92
C ILE A 370 -17.69 -0.41 5.42
N PRO A 371 -18.71 -0.51 6.30
CA PRO A 371 -18.51 -0.41 7.76
C PRO A 371 -17.55 -1.46 8.36
N LYS A 372 -17.42 -2.62 7.69
CA LYS A 372 -16.52 -3.71 8.10
C LYS A 372 -15.07 -3.49 7.67
N LEU A 373 -14.76 -2.42 6.91
CA LEU A 373 -13.42 -2.14 6.41
C LEU A 373 -12.53 -1.56 7.50
N LYS A 374 -11.32 -2.12 7.60
CA LYS A 374 -10.20 -1.60 8.39
C LYS A 374 -9.03 -1.33 7.46
N VAL A 375 -8.36 -0.20 7.65
CA VAL A 375 -7.23 0.21 6.83
C VAL A 375 -5.99 0.31 7.70
N LEU A 376 -4.93 -0.39 7.31
CA LEU A 376 -3.62 -0.33 7.95
C LEU A 376 -2.70 0.55 7.11
N THR A 377 -2.06 1.53 7.74
CA THR A 377 -1.10 2.37 7.03
C THR A 377 0.23 1.68 6.84
N ILE A 378 0.78 1.80 5.64
CA ILE A 378 2.15 1.37 5.30
C ILE A 378 3.15 2.52 5.35
N ALA A 379 2.73 3.72 5.72
CA ALA A 379 3.62 4.87 5.78
C ALA A 379 4.85 4.63 6.66
N PRO A 380 4.77 4.01 7.86
CA PRO A 380 5.95 3.69 8.67
C PRO A 380 6.90 2.70 7.99
N LEU A 381 6.37 1.70 7.30
CA LEU A 381 7.17 0.73 6.56
C LEU A 381 7.94 1.42 5.42
N LEU A 382 7.27 2.23 4.62
CA LEU A 382 7.89 2.97 3.52
C LEU A 382 8.91 3.99 4.02
N ALA A 383 8.61 4.72 5.10
CA ALA A 383 9.55 5.67 5.71
C ALA A 383 10.82 4.95 6.18
N THR A 384 10.70 3.78 6.82
CA THR A 384 11.84 2.97 7.23
C THR A 384 12.70 2.53 6.04
N VAL A 385 12.07 2.06 4.95
CA VAL A 385 12.79 1.64 3.74
C VAL A 385 13.53 2.82 3.10
N ILE A 386 12.88 3.98 2.99
CA ILE A 386 13.48 5.19 2.42
C ILE A 386 14.67 5.66 3.28
N ASP A 387 14.53 5.64 4.61
CA ASP A 387 15.62 6.01 5.51
C ASP A 387 16.82 5.06 5.38
N LEU A 388 16.60 3.73 5.36
CA LEU A 388 17.64 2.73 5.13
C LEU A 388 18.34 2.93 3.77
N HIS A 389 17.59 3.11 2.69
CA HIS A 389 18.16 3.38 1.37
C HIS A 389 18.95 4.69 1.33
N THR A 390 18.47 5.71 2.04
CA THR A 390 19.18 7.00 2.13
C THR A 390 20.52 6.86 2.83
N ARG A 391 20.62 5.95 3.79
CA ARG A 391 21.87 5.63 4.50
C ARG A 391 22.75 4.59 3.78
N ASP A 392 22.37 4.12 2.59
CA ASP A 392 22.97 3.01 1.86
C ASP A 392 23.00 1.69 2.67
N GLU A 393 21.96 1.48 3.51
CA GLU A 393 21.77 0.28 4.31
C GLU A 393 20.82 -0.71 3.64
N GLY A 394 21.02 -2.00 3.89
CA GLY A 394 20.17 -3.07 3.35
C GLY A 394 18.84 -3.18 4.10
N ILE A 395 17.79 -3.58 3.40
CA ILE A 395 16.45 -3.77 3.97
C ILE A 395 16.16 -5.22 4.41
N SER A 396 17.16 -6.11 4.40
CA SER A 396 17.00 -7.54 4.71
C SER A 396 16.36 -7.79 6.07
N SER A 397 16.68 -6.95 7.07
CA SER A 397 16.11 -7.05 8.41
C SER A 397 14.59 -6.87 8.47
N LEU A 398 13.98 -6.27 7.45
CA LEU A 398 12.52 -6.11 7.35
C LEU A 398 11.82 -7.41 6.93
N PHE A 399 12.54 -8.35 6.33
CA PHE A 399 12.02 -9.64 5.89
C PHE A 399 12.23 -10.75 6.92
N ASP A 400 13.20 -10.61 7.82
CA ASP A 400 13.61 -11.59 8.82
C ASP A 400 12.91 -11.33 10.18
N MET A 401 11.57 -11.28 10.19
CA MET A 401 10.84 -11.13 11.45
C MET A 401 10.76 -12.47 12.20
N PRO A 402 11.34 -12.56 13.41
CA PRO A 402 11.13 -13.74 14.26
C PRO A 402 9.66 -13.80 14.72
N PRO A 403 9.16 -15.00 15.07
CA PRO A 403 7.82 -15.16 15.62
C PRO A 403 7.56 -14.20 16.79
N LEU A 404 6.41 -13.53 16.78
CA LEU A 404 6.09 -12.46 17.75
C LEU A 404 6.12 -12.96 19.21
N HIS A 405 5.76 -14.22 19.46
CA HIS A 405 5.78 -14.82 20.80
C HIS A 405 7.17 -15.22 21.32
N SER A 406 8.21 -15.24 20.50
CA SER A 406 9.57 -15.54 20.98
C SER A 406 10.19 -14.38 21.76
N ARG A 407 9.62 -13.17 21.69
CA ARG A 407 10.13 -11.98 22.40
C ARG A 407 9.72 -11.93 23.86
N GLU A 408 8.54 -12.46 24.24
CA GLU A 408 8.07 -12.42 25.64
C GLU A 408 8.78 -13.42 26.56
N LYS A 409 9.32 -14.52 26.05
CA LYS A 409 10.07 -15.50 26.87
C LYS A 409 11.49 -15.06 27.30
N LYS A 410 12.02 -13.97 26.77
CA LYS A 410 13.36 -13.48 27.16
C LYS A 410 13.40 -12.49 28.32
N VAL A 411 12.25 -12.04 28.83
CA VAL A 411 12.20 -11.04 29.92
C VAL A 411 11.99 -11.65 31.31
N SER A 412 11.72 -12.97 31.43
CA SER A 412 11.40 -13.61 32.73
C SER A 412 12.50 -14.52 33.32
N CYS A 413 13.75 -14.39 32.92
CA CYS A 413 14.88 -15.03 33.59
C CYS A 413 15.75 -14.01 34.32
N ALA A 414 15.20 -13.42 35.39
CA ALA A 414 16.07 -12.91 36.45
C ALA A 414 16.60 -14.12 37.25
N PRO A 415 17.91 -14.20 37.54
CA PRO A 415 18.44 -15.29 38.37
C PRO A 415 17.92 -15.13 39.79
N GLU A 416 17.32 -16.21 40.31
CA GLU A 416 17.02 -16.34 41.73
C GLU A 416 18.32 -16.15 42.52
N ALA A 417 18.32 -15.20 43.43
CA ALA A 417 19.39 -15.01 44.38
C ALA A 417 19.48 -16.28 45.27
N GLN A 418 20.60 -17.01 45.16
CA GLN A 418 20.94 -18.02 46.13
C GLN A 418 21.25 -17.33 47.47
N GLU A 419 20.40 -17.53 48.44
CA GLU A 419 20.74 -17.29 49.84
C GLU A 419 21.78 -18.30 50.30
N VAL A 420 22.95 -17.75 50.66
CA VAL A 420 24.04 -18.51 51.34
C VAL A 420 23.70 -18.51 52.83
N HIS A 421 23.50 -19.70 53.39
CA HIS A 421 23.62 -19.97 54.80
C HIS A 421 25.06 -20.34 55.15
#